data_0cdce883aad54e8506151f213a719fc3
#
_entry.id   0cdce883aad54e8506151f213a719fc3
#
_cell.length_a   1.000
_cell.length_b   1.000
_cell.length_c   1.000
_cell.angle_alpha   90.00
_cell.angle_beta   90.00
_cell.angle_gamma   90.00
#
_symmetry.space_group_name_H-M   'P 1'
#
loop_
_entity.id
_entity.type
_entity.pdbx_description
1 polymer ?
#
loop_
_entity_poly.entity_id
_entity_poly.type
_entity_poly.pdbx_seq_one_letter_code
_entity_poly.pdbx_strand_id
1 'polypeptide(L)'
;MSNKNDYVSQVKDIPYAQETVFNKMADLRNLETIREKFSDPLFCQQMEGQLGKDKIDEVRTRLDSLSFSQDNMTADSPIGRLTLAIIERDIPKCIKFEAQGAPIPLTMWVQLLPNGDSACKMRITLRAELNMFIRHMVEGKLRQGVEQIAEMLARLPYGN
;
A
#
# COMPACT_ATOMS: atom_id res chain seq x y z
N MET A 1 10.37 -2.05 28.50
CA MET A 1 10.27 -0.96 27.52
C MET A 1 9.80 -1.50 26.19
N SER A 2 8.86 -0.82 25.56
CA SER A 2 8.39 -1.19 24.23
C SER A 2 9.34 -0.63 23.19
N ASN A 3 9.80 -1.50 22.26
CA ASN A 3 10.61 -1.10 21.11
C ASN A 3 9.74 -0.87 19.87
N LYS A 4 8.42 -0.74 20.08
CA LYS A 4 7.47 -0.53 18.98
C LYS A 4 7.50 0.91 18.51
N ASN A 5 7.63 1.07 17.21
CA ASN A 5 7.67 2.38 16.55
C ASN A 5 6.62 2.39 15.46
N ASP A 6 5.79 3.43 15.47
CA ASP A 6 4.75 3.61 14.47
C ASP A 6 5.17 4.66 13.45
N TYR A 7 5.00 4.32 12.17
CA TYR A 7 5.23 5.22 11.04
C TYR A 7 3.92 5.38 10.32
N VAL A 8 3.42 6.61 10.27
CA VAL A 8 2.08 6.90 9.77
C VAL A 8 2.19 7.78 8.53
N SER A 9 1.54 7.38 7.45
CA SER A 9 1.50 8.18 6.24
C SER A 9 0.61 9.41 6.41
N GLN A 10 0.76 10.36 5.49
CA GLN A 10 -0.24 11.41 5.36
C GLN A 10 -1.57 10.80 4.90
N VAL A 11 -2.66 11.49 5.21
CA VAL A 11 -3.98 11.10 4.72
C VAL A 11 -4.04 11.37 3.22
N LYS A 12 -4.46 10.38 2.46
CA LYS A 12 -4.58 10.47 1.00
C LYS A 12 -6.05 10.43 0.60
N ASP A 13 -6.42 11.28 -0.34
CA ASP A 13 -7.77 11.27 -0.92
C ASP A 13 -7.80 10.28 -2.08
N ILE A 14 -8.83 9.43 -2.10
CA ILE A 14 -9.04 8.47 -3.17
C ILE A 14 -10.40 8.75 -3.80
N PRO A 15 -10.47 8.96 -5.14
CA PRO A 15 -11.71 9.33 -5.82
C PRO A 15 -12.63 8.13 -6.10
N TYR A 16 -12.72 7.21 -5.17
CA TYR A 16 -13.57 6.03 -5.22
C TYR A 16 -14.16 5.79 -3.84
N ALA A 17 -15.35 5.21 -3.79
CA ALA A 17 -16.04 4.93 -2.54
C ALA A 17 -15.22 4.01 -1.64
N GLN A 18 -15.35 4.21 -0.33
CA GLN A 18 -14.65 3.40 0.68
C GLN A 18 -14.83 1.91 0.44
N GLU A 19 -16.06 1.47 0.19
CA GLU A 19 -16.36 0.06 -0.02
C GLU A 19 -15.70 -0.49 -1.29
N THR A 20 -15.69 0.30 -2.36
CA THR A 20 -15.03 -0.08 -3.61
C THR A 20 -13.53 -0.29 -3.39
N VAL A 21 -12.88 0.64 -2.74
CA VAL A 21 -11.45 0.55 -2.45
C VAL A 21 -11.16 -0.64 -1.52
N PHE A 22 -11.96 -0.79 -0.46
CA PHE A 22 -11.78 -1.90 0.47
C PHE A 22 -11.88 -3.25 -0.24
N ASN A 23 -12.92 -3.43 -1.04
CA ASN A 23 -13.15 -4.71 -1.71
C ASN A 23 -12.02 -5.06 -2.68
N LYS A 24 -11.43 -4.07 -3.34
CA LYS A 24 -10.29 -4.31 -4.23
C LYS A 24 -9.03 -4.67 -3.45
N MET A 25 -8.77 -4.00 -2.33
CA MET A 25 -7.60 -4.28 -1.51
C MET A 25 -7.72 -5.56 -0.68
N ALA A 26 -8.94 -5.98 -0.36
CA ALA A 26 -9.18 -7.15 0.48
C ALA A 26 -8.82 -8.46 -0.20
N ASP A 27 -8.70 -8.47 -1.52
CA ASP A 27 -8.16 -9.57 -2.29
C ASP A 27 -7.05 -9.01 -3.19
N LEU A 28 -5.81 -9.30 -2.84
CA LEU A 28 -4.65 -8.68 -3.48
C LEU A 28 -4.47 -9.13 -4.93
N ARG A 29 -5.18 -10.17 -5.38
CA ARG A 29 -5.20 -10.52 -6.81
C ARG A 29 -5.79 -9.40 -7.66
N ASN A 30 -6.65 -8.56 -7.07
CA ASN A 30 -7.17 -7.37 -7.76
C ASN A 30 -6.05 -6.37 -8.09
N LEU A 31 -5.02 -6.29 -7.25
CA LEU A 31 -3.86 -5.44 -7.53
C LEU A 31 -3.03 -6.00 -8.68
N GLU A 32 -2.97 -7.33 -8.80
CA GLU A 32 -2.35 -7.97 -9.96
C GLU A 32 -3.07 -7.59 -11.25
N THR A 33 -4.41 -7.62 -11.24
CA THR A 33 -5.22 -7.21 -12.38
C THR A 33 -4.98 -5.73 -12.73
N ILE A 34 -4.89 -4.87 -11.71
CA ILE A 34 -4.59 -3.46 -11.93
C ILE A 34 -3.21 -3.29 -12.56
N ARG A 35 -2.22 -4.06 -12.08
CA ARG A 35 -0.87 -4.02 -12.66
C ARG A 35 -0.90 -4.37 -14.15
N GLU A 36 -1.69 -5.36 -14.53
CA GLU A 36 -1.82 -5.75 -15.92
C GLU A 36 -2.40 -4.63 -16.80
N LYS A 37 -3.30 -3.80 -16.24
CA LYS A 37 -3.85 -2.65 -16.97
C LYS A 37 -2.75 -1.66 -17.35
N PHE A 38 -1.74 -1.50 -16.53
CA PHE A 38 -0.62 -0.61 -16.84
C PHE A 38 0.29 -1.12 -17.95
N SER A 39 0.09 -2.35 -18.40
CA SER A 39 0.75 -2.89 -19.59
C SER A 39 0.03 -2.50 -20.89
N ASP A 40 -1.18 -1.99 -20.82
CA ASP A 40 -1.97 -1.56 -21.97
C ASP A 40 -1.64 -0.11 -22.32
N PRO A 41 -1.09 0.17 -23.51
CA PRO A 41 -0.77 1.54 -23.89
C PRO A 41 -1.97 2.49 -23.92
N LEU A 42 -3.16 1.98 -24.29
CA LEU A 42 -4.37 2.81 -24.30
C LEU A 42 -4.79 3.23 -22.92
N PHE A 43 -4.72 2.29 -21.95
CA PHE A 43 -5.01 2.60 -20.57
C PHE A 43 -4.04 3.63 -20.00
N CYS A 44 -2.74 3.47 -20.25
CA CYS A 44 -1.72 4.42 -19.81
C CYS A 44 -1.96 5.80 -20.41
N GLN A 45 -2.34 5.86 -21.69
CA GLN A 45 -2.61 7.12 -22.36
C GLN A 45 -3.79 7.86 -21.73
N GLN A 46 -4.85 7.11 -21.37
CA GLN A 46 -6.00 7.70 -20.68
C GLN A 46 -5.62 8.23 -19.31
N MET A 47 -4.80 7.48 -18.59
CA MET A 47 -4.37 7.87 -17.24
C MET A 47 -3.39 9.05 -17.27
N GLU A 48 -2.64 9.24 -18.34
CA GLU A 48 -1.74 10.37 -18.49
C GLU A 48 -2.49 11.71 -18.40
N GLY A 49 -3.72 11.75 -18.89
CA GLY A 49 -4.56 12.93 -18.77
C GLY A 49 -4.96 13.28 -17.35
N GLN A 50 -4.92 12.32 -16.45
CA GLN A 50 -5.32 12.50 -15.04
C GLN A 50 -4.12 12.65 -14.11
N LEU A 51 -3.09 11.84 -14.30
CA LEU A 51 -1.95 11.75 -13.38
C LEU A 51 -0.66 12.36 -13.91
N GLY A 52 -0.52 12.45 -15.24
CA GLY A 52 0.75 12.83 -15.87
C GLY A 52 1.63 11.61 -16.08
N LYS A 53 2.50 11.70 -17.09
CA LYS A 53 3.34 10.58 -17.52
C LYS A 53 4.30 10.12 -16.42
N ASP A 54 4.93 11.07 -15.72
CA ASP A 54 5.91 10.76 -14.68
C ASP A 54 5.27 9.95 -13.55
N LYS A 55 4.04 10.27 -13.18
CA LYS A 55 3.32 9.58 -12.12
C LYS A 55 2.91 8.18 -12.54
N ILE A 56 2.53 8.01 -13.80
CA ILE A 56 2.18 6.69 -14.35
C ILE A 56 3.40 5.78 -14.35
N ASP A 57 4.54 6.29 -14.80
CA ASP A 57 5.77 5.50 -14.83
C ASP A 57 6.21 5.12 -13.42
N GLU A 58 6.05 6.02 -12.46
CA GLU A 58 6.37 5.76 -11.06
C GLU A 58 5.48 4.66 -10.48
N VAL A 59 4.15 4.75 -10.69
CA VAL A 59 3.21 3.74 -10.21
C VAL A 59 3.50 2.39 -10.83
N ARG A 60 3.71 2.36 -12.15
CA ARG A 60 4.01 1.11 -12.87
C ARG A 60 5.28 0.45 -12.36
N THR A 61 6.35 1.23 -12.18
CA THR A 61 7.62 0.72 -11.68
C THR A 61 7.45 0.09 -10.30
N ARG A 62 6.70 0.74 -9.41
CA ARG A 62 6.46 0.22 -8.08
C ARG A 62 5.62 -1.04 -8.10
N LEU A 63 4.56 -1.08 -8.91
CA LEU A 63 3.72 -2.27 -9.05
C LEU A 63 4.51 -3.45 -9.60
N ASP A 64 5.40 -3.20 -10.58
CA ASP A 64 6.21 -4.26 -11.19
C ASP A 64 7.19 -4.89 -10.20
N SER A 65 7.57 -4.17 -9.16
CA SER A 65 8.47 -4.68 -8.12
C SER A 65 7.75 -5.55 -7.08
N LEU A 66 6.41 -5.61 -7.12
CA LEU A 66 5.61 -6.34 -6.16
C LEU A 66 5.10 -7.65 -6.74
N SER A 67 4.86 -8.62 -5.87
CA SER A 67 4.20 -9.87 -6.23
C SER A 67 2.97 -10.03 -5.35
N PHE A 68 1.87 -10.49 -5.94
CA PHE A 68 0.58 -10.59 -5.23
C PHE A 68 0.02 -11.99 -5.31
N SER A 69 -0.60 -12.44 -4.21
CA SER A 69 -1.53 -13.56 -4.17
C SER A 69 -2.78 -13.09 -3.44
N GLN A 70 -3.75 -13.95 -3.22
CA GLN A 70 -5.02 -13.54 -2.61
C GLN A 70 -4.81 -12.79 -1.29
N ASP A 71 -3.96 -13.30 -0.42
CA ASP A 71 -3.78 -12.77 0.93
C ASP A 71 -2.38 -12.23 1.19
N ASN A 72 -1.47 -12.28 0.21
CA ASN A 72 -0.07 -11.91 0.41
C ASN A 72 0.43 -10.93 -0.62
N MET A 73 1.31 -10.05 -0.18
CA MET A 73 2.05 -9.14 -1.03
C MET A 73 3.54 -9.26 -0.67
N THR A 74 4.38 -9.48 -1.67
CA THR A 74 5.82 -9.58 -1.47
C THR A 74 6.51 -8.38 -2.10
N ALA A 75 7.42 -7.77 -1.38
CA ALA A 75 8.12 -6.54 -1.81
C ALA A 75 9.54 -6.51 -1.26
N ASP A 76 10.41 -5.80 -1.94
CA ASP A 76 11.74 -5.50 -1.43
C ASP A 76 11.66 -4.34 -0.44
N SER A 77 12.41 -4.44 0.66
CA SER A 77 12.40 -3.43 1.72
C SER A 77 13.83 -3.15 2.19
N PRO A 78 14.02 -2.10 3.01
CA PRO A 78 15.34 -1.81 3.58
C PRO A 78 15.94 -2.94 4.43
N ILE A 79 15.10 -3.86 4.90
CA ILE A 79 15.53 -4.99 5.73
C ILE A 79 15.48 -6.32 4.96
N GLY A 80 15.33 -6.26 3.64
CA GLY A 80 15.29 -7.43 2.76
C GLY A 80 13.93 -7.61 2.11
N ARG A 81 13.75 -8.76 1.44
CA ARG A 81 12.49 -9.08 0.79
C ARG A 81 11.47 -9.51 1.82
N LEU A 82 10.31 -8.83 1.84
CA LEU A 82 9.26 -9.06 2.81
C LEU A 82 8.00 -9.59 2.15
N THR A 83 7.33 -10.50 2.82
CA THR A 83 5.97 -10.92 2.48
C THR A 83 5.04 -10.39 3.56
N LEU A 84 4.05 -9.58 3.15
CA LEU A 84 3.01 -9.08 4.03
C LEU A 84 1.74 -9.88 3.78
N ALA A 85 1.24 -10.54 4.83
CA ALA A 85 0.02 -11.33 4.75
C ALA A 85 -1.14 -10.59 5.40
N ILE A 86 -2.30 -10.61 4.77
CA ILE A 86 -3.52 -10.08 5.38
C ILE A 86 -3.94 -11.03 6.50
N ILE A 87 -4.03 -10.52 7.72
CA ILE A 87 -4.42 -11.31 8.88
C ILE A 87 -5.77 -10.90 9.45
N GLU A 88 -6.28 -9.73 9.07
CA GLU A 88 -7.57 -9.24 9.56
C GLU A 88 -8.18 -8.28 8.55
N ARG A 89 -9.48 -8.41 8.35
CA ARG A 89 -10.27 -7.51 7.51
C ARG A 89 -11.43 -6.96 8.34
N ASP A 90 -11.38 -5.68 8.67
CA ASP A 90 -12.48 -4.97 9.35
C ASP A 90 -13.25 -4.19 8.29
N ILE A 91 -14.25 -4.83 7.72
CA ILE A 91 -15.01 -4.34 6.56
C ILE A 91 -15.88 -3.14 6.95
N PRO A 92 -15.84 -2.03 6.23
CA PRO A 92 -14.96 -1.62 5.13
C PRO A 92 -13.87 -0.64 5.59
N LYS A 93 -13.43 -0.70 6.83
CA LYS A 93 -12.64 0.33 7.50
C LYS A 93 -11.15 0.10 7.49
N CYS A 94 -10.70 -1.17 7.54
CA CYS A 94 -9.30 -1.44 7.80
C CYS A 94 -8.90 -2.83 7.32
N ILE A 95 -7.69 -2.92 6.77
CA ILE A 95 -7.05 -4.20 6.44
C ILE A 95 -5.74 -4.24 7.19
N LYS A 96 -5.53 -5.30 7.97
CA LYS A 96 -4.32 -5.49 8.76
C LYS A 96 -3.42 -6.54 8.13
N PHE A 97 -2.15 -6.18 7.96
CA PHE A 97 -1.12 -7.05 7.41
C PHE A 97 -0.07 -7.35 8.47
N GLU A 98 0.54 -8.52 8.38
CA GLU A 98 1.66 -8.89 9.22
C GLU A 98 2.77 -9.46 8.34
N ALA A 99 4.01 -9.07 8.63
CA ALA A 99 5.17 -9.59 7.87
C ALA A 99 5.44 -11.04 8.25
N GLN A 100 5.65 -11.86 7.23
CA GLN A 100 5.98 -13.28 7.39
C GLN A 100 7.46 -13.49 7.13
N GLY A 101 8.14 -14.16 8.06
CA GLY A 101 9.57 -14.48 7.90
C GLY A 101 10.50 -13.29 7.97
N ALA A 102 10.04 -12.15 8.46
CA ALA A 102 10.88 -10.96 8.58
C ALA A 102 11.82 -11.09 9.79
N PRO A 103 13.01 -10.46 9.72
CA PRO A 103 13.94 -10.48 10.85
C PRO A 103 13.45 -9.68 12.06
N ILE A 104 12.45 -8.81 11.86
CA ILE A 104 11.82 -8.02 12.92
C ILE A 104 10.31 -8.10 12.76
N PRO A 105 9.54 -7.99 13.86
CA PRO A 105 8.07 -7.94 13.76
C PRO A 105 7.62 -6.66 13.07
N LEU A 106 6.79 -6.81 12.03
CA LEU A 106 6.19 -5.70 11.30
C LEU A 106 4.70 -5.93 11.16
N THR A 107 3.91 -4.88 11.43
CA THR A 107 2.47 -4.90 11.24
C THR A 107 2.08 -3.64 10.47
N MET A 108 1.19 -3.78 9.50
CA MET A 108 0.74 -2.64 8.68
C MET A 108 -0.77 -2.60 8.67
N TRP A 109 -1.33 -1.42 8.82
CA TRP A 109 -2.78 -1.18 8.73
C TRP A 109 -3.03 -0.24 7.56
N VAL A 110 -3.94 -0.64 6.68
CA VAL A 110 -4.51 0.25 5.67
C VAL A 110 -5.87 0.67 6.19
N GLN A 111 -6.00 1.94 6.54
CA GLN A 111 -7.19 2.49 7.18
C GLN A 111 -7.96 3.35 6.19
N LEU A 112 -9.26 3.12 6.07
CA LEU A 112 -10.14 3.80 5.12
C LEU A 112 -11.28 4.47 5.86
N LEU A 113 -11.57 5.73 5.48
CA LEU A 113 -12.72 6.48 5.98
C LEU A 113 -13.54 7.00 4.79
N PRO A 114 -14.86 7.03 4.90
CA PRO A 114 -15.67 7.58 3.82
C PRO A 114 -15.47 9.10 3.71
N ASN A 115 -15.52 9.59 2.48
CA ASN A 115 -15.51 11.02 2.19
C ASN A 115 -16.63 11.27 1.19
N GLY A 116 -17.88 11.23 1.70
CA GLY A 116 -19.06 11.19 0.86
C GLY A 116 -19.30 9.78 0.31
N ASP A 117 -20.20 9.66 -0.65
CA ASP A 117 -20.64 8.37 -1.18
C ASP A 117 -19.73 7.82 -2.28
N SER A 118 -18.92 8.68 -2.89
CA SER A 118 -18.14 8.32 -4.08
C SER A 118 -16.64 8.51 -3.91
N ALA A 119 -16.15 8.83 -2.70
CA ALA A 119 -14.74 9.02 -2.42
C ALA A 119 -14.42 8.53 -1.01
N CYS A 120 -13.14 8.35 -0.72
CA CYS A 120 -12.69 8.00 0.63
C CYS A 120 -11.34 8.61 0.93
N LYS A 121 -10.93 8.50 2.19
CA LYS A 121 -9.62 8.90 2.67
C LYS A 121 -8.89 7.66 3.18
N MET A 122 -7.60 7.60 2.92
CA MET A 122 -6.76 6.47 3.32
C MET A 122 -5.55 6.96 4.12
N ARG A 123 -5.19 6.17 5.12
CA ARG A 123 -3.95 6.36 5.86
C ARG A 123 -3.33 4.99 6.10
N ILE A 124 -2.01 4.92 6.00
CA ILE A 124 -1.28 3.69 6.29
C ILE A 124 -0.49 3.89 7.55
N THR A 125 -0.57 2.92 8.46
CA THR A 125 0.25 2.87 9.67
C THR A 125 1.11 1.61 9.61
N LEU A 126 2.42 1.78 9.79
CA LEU A 126 3.35 0.66 9.88
C LEU A 126 3.94 0.65 11.30
N ARG A 127 3.82 -0.48 11.99
CA ARG A 127 4.44 -0.68 13.29
C ARG A 127 5.60 -1.65 13.16
N ALA A 128 6.78 -1.21 13.59
CA ALA A 128 7.99 -2.04 13.58
C ALA A 128 8.54 -2.13 15.00
N GLU A 129 8.97 -3.34 15.40
CA GLU A 129 9.68 -3.51 16.67
C GLU A 129 11.17 -3.46 16.37
N LEU A 130 11.79 -2.31 16.72
CA LEU A 130 13.19 -2.03 16.41
C LEU A 130 13.96 -1.75 17.70
N ASN A 131 15.14 -2.36 17.85
CA ASN A 131 16.06 -1.89 18.88
C ASN A 131 16.65 -0.55 18.41
N MET A 132 17.27 0.18 19.32
CA MET A 132 17.78 1.51 19.03
C MET A 132 18.79 1.53 17.88
N PHE A 133 19.64 0.51 17.82
CA PHE A 133 20.67 0.41 16.80
C PHE A 133 20.08 0.25 15.39
N ILE A 134 19.16 -0.70 15.24
CA ILE A 134 18.50 -0.95 13.95
C ILE A 134 17.63 0.25 13.56
N ARG A 135 16.97 0.85 14.54
CA ARG A 135 16.14 2.03 14.31
C ARG A 135 16.89 3.16 13.62
N HIS A 136 18.10 3.47 14.10
CA HIS A 136 18.92 4.50 13.49
C HIS A 136 19.26 4.20 12.03
N MET A 137 19.41 2.91 11.70
CA MET A 137 19.77 2.49 10.34
C MET A 137 18.60 2.57 9.35
N VAL A 138 17.38 2.25 9.80
CA VAL A 138 16.26 2.03 8.87
C VAL A 138 15.09 3.00 9.04
N GLU A 139 15.03 3.78 10.11
CA GLU A 139 13.87 4.63 10.42
C GLU A 139 13.50 5.57 9.27
N GLY A 140 14.46 6.27 8.71
CA GLY A 140 14.20 7.17 7.59
C GLY A 140 13.64 6.46 6.36
N LYS A 141 14.16 5.27 6.08
CA LYS A 141 13.70 4.47 4.94
C LYS A 141 12.30 3.92 5.17
N LEU A 142 11.96 3.55 6.41
CA LEU A 142 10.62 3.07 6.75
C LEU A 142 9.59 4.21 6.64
N ARG A 143 9.93 5.41 7.11
CA ARG A 143 9.06 6.58 6.95
C ARG A 143 8.79 6.88 5.48
N GLN A 144 9.84 6.87 4.68
CA GLN A 144 9.73 7.10 3.24
C GLN A 144 8.94 6.00 2.57
N GLY A 145 9.17 4.74 2.94
CA GLY A 145 8.47 3.59 2.37
C GLY A 145 6.98 3.64 2.61
N VAL A 146 6.56 4.00 3.83
CA VAL A 146 5.14 4.13 4.17
C VAL A 146 4.46 5.19 3.31
N GLU A 147 5.11 6.36 3.13
CA GLU A 147 4.58 7.41 2.25
C GLU A 147 4.50 6.96 0.80
N GLN A 148 5.50 6.24 0.31
CA GLN A 148 5.52 5.74 -1.06
C GLN A 148 4.41 4.72 -1.30
N ILE A 149 4.16 3.84 -0.35
CA ILE A 149 3.06 2.86 -0.46
C ILE A 149 1.72 3.60 -0.48
N ALA A 150 1.54 4.57 0.42
CA ALA A 150 0.30 5.34 0.48
C ALA A 150 0.06 6.12 -0.82
N GLU A 151 1.10 6.74 -1.36
CA GLU A 151 1.02 7.46 -2.65
C GLU A 151 0.63 6.53 -3.78
N MET A 152 1.25 5.37 -3.86
CA MET A 152 0.95 4.39 -4.89
C MET A 152 -0.50 3.92 -4.79
N LEU A 153 -0.92 3.48 -3.60
CA LEU A 153 -2.26 2.95 -3.40
C LEU A 153 -3.34 4.01 -3.63
N ALA A 154 -3.05 5.27 -3.33
CA ALA A 154 -4.00 6.35 -3.54
C ALA A 154 -4.27 6.64 -5.02
N ARG A 155 -3.36 6.23 -5.90
CA ARG A 155 -3.44 6.54 -7.34
C ARG A 155 -3.94 5.39 -8.20
N LEU A 156 -4.23 4.23 -7.59
CA LEU A 156 -4.68 3.08 -8.35
C LEU A 156 -6.11 3.25 -8.86
N PRO A 157 -6.44 2.67 -10.04
CA PRO A 157 -7.80 2.73 -10.58
C PRO A 157 -8.66 1.62 -9.98
N TYR A 158 -9.33 1.92 -8.86
CA TYR A 158 -10.18 0.96 -8.15
C TYR A 158 -11.54 0.74 -8.81
N GLY A 159 -11.91 1.61 -9.73
CA GLY A 159 -13.12 1.42 -10.51
C GLY A 159 -12.97 0.32 -11.55
N ASN A 160 -14.08 -0.14 -12.09
CA ASN A 160 -14.08 -1.18 -13.13
C ASN A 160 -13.63 -0.65 -14.49
#